data_e32251ed041393734ac05daf1cdb75e0
#
_entry.id   e32251ed041393734ac05daf1cdb75e0
#
_cell.length_a   1.000
_cell.length_b   1.000
_cell.length_c   1.000
_cell.angle_alpha   90.00
_cell.angle_beta   90.00
_cell.angle_gamma   90.00
#
_symmetry.space_group_name_H-M   'P 1'
#
loop_
_entity.id
_entity.type
_entity.pdbx_description
1 polymer ?
#
loop_
_entity_poly.entity_id
_entity_poly.type
_entity_poly.pdbx_seq_one_letter_code
_entity_poly.pdbx_strand_id
1 'polypeptide(L)'
;MPGLFTQKPQRYAGVEVGQHAINVVELSQSRSGFELQAYAIEPLPTMALHDLTGDTAKSVAHVLSVALSKAGIQARSAAMSMPDTLVMCKTIQVETGLNEQDLELHVRLEAEHYVPYNLDDAALDFEVLGPCADDPYRTNVLLVVCRQQALEWHQSVLVQAGLQAKVIDVRDHAHARGLHWLRGVPGYQSDNPFAGVKIHPRLAPEALFCDAAQLLTACGLALRRFD
;
A
#
# COMPACT_ATOMS: atom_id res chain seq x y z
N MET A 1 -41.42 -6.72 -2.13
CA MET A 1 -40.57 -5.92 -3.02
C MET A 1 -39.20 -5.88 -2.40
N PRO A 2 -38.18 -6.60 -2.88
CA PRO A 2 -36.83 -6.44 -2.36
C PRO A 2 -36.25 -5.12 -2.88
N GLY A 3 -35.82 -4.27 -1.94
CA GLY A 3 -35.28 -2.93 -2.23
C GLY A 3 -34.06 -2.98 -3.10
N LEU A 4 -34.12 -2.25 -4.20
CA LEU A 4 -33.01 -1.93 -5.11
C LEU A 4 -32.00 -0.97 -4.42
N PHE A 5 -31.35 -1.39 -3.36
CA PHE A 5 -30.13 -0.73 -2.95
C PHE A 5 -28.99 -1.36 -3.74
N THR A 6 -28.72 -0.82 -4.92
CA THR A 6 -27.43 -1.03 -5.58
C THR A 6 -26.37 -0.45 -4.65
N GLN A 7 -25.66 -1.31 -3.93
CA GLN A 7 -24.47 -0.89 -3.20
C GLN A 7 -23.56 -0.21 -4.19
N LYS A 8 -23.23 1.07 -3.94
CA LYS A 8 -22.25 1.79 -4.76
C LYS A 8 -20.94 0.98 -4.73
N PRO A 9 -20.29 0.79 -5.89
CA PRO A 9 -19.03 0.06 -5.94
C PRO A 9 -18.05 0.72 -4.96
N GLN A 10 -17.43 -0.10 -4.14
CA GLN A 10 -16.50 0.37 -3.13
C GLN A 10 -15.21 0.78 -3.83
N ARG A 11 -14.81 2.04 -3.65
CA ARG A 11 -13.61 2.63 -4.26
C ARG A 11 -12.52 2.77 -3.22
N TYR A 12 -11.29 2.49 -3.65
CA TYR A 12 -10.11 2.58 -2.80
C TYR A 12 -8.94 3.13 -3.60
N ALA A 13 -8.16 4.00 -2.98
CA ALA A 13 -6.98 4.59 -3.61
C ALA A 13 -5.70 3.94 -3.06
N GLY A 14 -4.80 3.59 -3.96
CA GLY A 14 -3.41 3.29 -3.65
C GLY A 14 -2.56 4.50 -3.98
N VAL A 15 -1.73 4.93 -3.04
CA VAL A 15 -0.88 6.12 -3.16
C VAL A 15 0.57 5.73 -2.94
N GLU A 16 1.40 5.92 -3.93
CA GLU A 16 2.85 5.78 -3.84
C GLU A 16 3.50 7.15 -3.91
N VAL A 17 4.30 7.50 -2.91
CA VAL A 17 5.15 8.69 -2.92
C VAL A 17 6.55 8.25 -3.33
N GLY A 18 6.86 8.43 -4.62
CA GLY A 18 8.17 8.14 -5.21
C GLY A 18 9.12 9.33 -5.10
N GLN A 19 10.37 9.14 -5.54
CA GLN A 19 11.39 10.19 -5.49
C GLN A 19 11.07 11.40 -6.39
N HIS A 20 10.36 11.18 -7.50
CA HIS A 20 10.13 12.19 -8.54
C HIS A 20 8.66 12.44 -8.84
N ALA A 21 7.77 11.57 -8.37
CA ALA A 21 6.35 11.68 -8.62
C ALA A 21 5.53 11.01 -7.51
N ILE A 22 4.28 11.46 -7.36
CA ILE A 22 3.24 10.76 -6.65
C ILE A 22 2.42 9.99 -7.68
N ASN A 23 2.30 8.68 -7.47
CA ASN A 23 1.49 7.79 -8.28
C ASN A 23 0.22 7.42 -7.51
N VAL A 24 -0.92 7.56 -8.13
CA VAL A 24 -2.22 7.22 -7.53
C VAL A 24 -2.99 6.30 -8.47
N VAL A 25 -3.58 5.26 -7.92
CA VAL A 25 -4.51 4.36 -8.62
C VAL A 25 -5.79 4.25 -7.82
N GLU A 26 -6.93 4.47 -8.46
CA GLU A 26 -8.25 4.19 -7.89
C GLU A 26 -8.83 2.92 -8.52
N LEU A 27 -9.06 1.91 -7.70
CA LEU A 27 -9.79 0.70 -8.09
C LEU A 27 -11.20 0.70 -7.50
N SER A 28 -12.12 0.12 -8.23
CA SER A 28 -13.43 -0.29 -7.71
C SER A 28 -13.60 -1.78 -7.86
N GLN A 29 -14.26 -2.39 -6.87
CA GLN A 29 -14.67 -3.78 -6.93
C GLN A 29 -16.15 -3.88 -7.21
N SER A 30 -16.52 -4.72 -8.17
CA SER A 30 -17.89 -5.07 -8.51
C SER A 30 -18.04 -6.60 -8.56
N ARG A 31 -19.27 -7.07 -8.77
CA ARG A 31 -19.49 -8.54 -8.98
C ARG A 31 -18.75 -9.10 -10.19
N SER A 32 -18.40 -8.26 -11.16
CA SER A 32 -17.66 -8.65 -12.38
C SER A 32 -16.14 -8.53 -12.23
N GLY A 33 -15.62 -8.25 -11.04
CA GLY A 33 -14.19 -8.07 -10.77
C GLY A 33 -13.79 -6.62 -10.52
N PHE A 34 -12.50 -6.36 -10.65
CA PHE A 34 -11.92 -5.03 -10.45
C PHE A 34 -11.97 -4.19 -11.74
N GLU A 35 -12.11 -2.90 -11.55
CA GLU A 35 -12.07 -1.90 -12.63
C GLU A 35 -11.20 -0.73 -12.19
N LEU A 36 -10.25 -0.34 -13.04
CA LEU A 36 -9.47 0.88 -12.90
C LEU A 36 -10.35 2.09 -13.18
N GLN A 37 -10.62 2.89 -12.17
CA GLN A 37 -11.53 4.03 -12.23
C GLN A 37 -10.82 5.32 -12.63
N ALA A 38 -9.63 5.52 -12.07
CA ALA A 38 -8.79 6.68 -12.30
C ALA A 38 -7.34 6.38 -11.92
N TYR A 39 -6.41 7.14 -12.46
CA TYR A 39 -5.02 7.17 -12.01
C TYR A 39 -4.43 8.56 -12.17
N ALA A 40 -3.37 8.85 -11.46
CA ALA A 40 -2.57 10.06 -11.59
C ALA A 40 -1.09 9.76 -11.43
N ILE A 41 -0.27 10.48 -12.18
CA ILE A 41 1.17 10.62 -11.96
C ILE A 41 1.43 12.12 -11.90
N GLU A 42 1.70 12.64 -10.71
CA GLU A 42 1.96 14.06 -10.51
C GLU A 42 3.41 14.25 -10.10
N PRO A 43 4.20 15.05 -10.84
CA PRO A 43 5.59 15.32 -10.50
C PRO A 43 5.74 15.87 -9.08
N LEU A 44 6.66 15.30 -8.33
CA LEU A 44 7.03 15.77 -7.01
C LEU A 44 8.29 16.63 -7.13
N PRO A 45 8.29 17.90 -6.65
CA PRO A 45 9.51 18.69 -6.56
C PRO A 45 10.59 17.91 -5.81
N THR A 46 11.85 18.08 -6.21
CA THR A 46 12.98 17.38 -5.57
C THR A 46 12.99 17.69 -4.08
N MET A 47 12.33 16.84 -3.33
CA MET A 47 12.29 16.87 -1.86
C MET A 47 13.09 15.67 -1.37
N ALA A 48 13.91 15.91 -0.38
CA ALA A 48 14.53 14.83 0.33
C ALA A 48 13.44 14.09 1.11
N LEU A 49 12.97 12.95 0.61
CA LEU A 49 12.03 12.08 1.35
C LEU A 49 12.63 11.55 2.67
N HIS A 50 13.88 11.89 2.95
CA HIS A 50 14.55 11.61 4.22
C HIS A 50 14.16 12.59 5.33
N ASP A 51 13.63 13.77 4.96
CA ASP A 51 13.17 14.77 5.92
C ASP A 51 11.67 14.60 6.18
N LEU A 52 11.36 13.86 7.25
CA LEU A 52 9.99 13.55 7.66
C LEU A 52 9.46 14.63 8.61
N THR A 53 9.47 15.88 8.16
CA THR A 53 8.93 17.02 8.93
C THR A 53 7.46 17.30 8.60
N GLY A 54 6.80 18.08 9.45
CA GLY A 54 5.43 18.52 9.20
C GLY A 54 5.31 19.41 7.95
N ASP A 55 6.35 20.15 7.58
CA ASP A 55 6.34 21.02 6.40
C ASP A 55 6.51 20.21 5.11
N THR A 56 7.33 19.16 5.11
CA THR A 56 7.42 18.23 3.98
C THR A 56 6.12 17.45 3.82
N ALA A 57 5.48 17.03 4.91
CA ALA A 57 4.18 16.38 4.86
C ALA A 57 3.11 17.28 4.21
N LYS A 58 3.05 18.57 4.58
CA LYS A 58 2.12 19.55 3.95
C LYS A 58 2.37 19.71 2.45
N SER A 59 3.65 19.82 2.06
CA SER A 59 4.03 19.99 0.66
C SER A 59 3.65 18.78 -0.18
N VAL A 60 3.92 17.56 0.31
CA VAL A 60 3.54 16.30 -0.36
C VAL A 60 2.02 16.15 -0.40
N ALA A 61 1.32 16.47 0.69
CA ALA A 61 -0.14 16.42 0.75
C ALA A 61 -0.78 17.40 -0.25
N HIS A 62 -0.19 18.57 -0.46
CA HIS A 62 -0.66 19.53 -1.47
C HIS A 62 -0.54 18.94 -2.88
N VAL A 63 0.61 18.37 -3.25
CA VAL A 63 0.79 17.70 -4.55
C VAL A 63 -0.19 16.55 -4.71
N LEU A 64 -0.36 15.72 -3.66
CA LEU A 64 -1.33 14.64 -3.66
C LEU A 64 -2.77 15.15 -3.88
N SER A 65 -3.17 16.21 -3.20
CA SER A 65 -4.53 16.79 -3.38
C SER A 65 -4.77 17.30 -4.79
N VAL A 66 -3.74 17.87 -5.44
CA VAL A 66 -3.78 18.28 -6.85
C VAL A 66 -3.94 17.06 -7.76
N ALA A 67 -3.17 15.99 -7.52
CA ALA A 67 -3.25 14.73 -8.28
C ALA A 67 -4.66 14.12 -8.19
N LEU A 68 -5.21 14.03 -6.96
CA LEU A 68 -6.57 13.51 -6.72
C LEU A 68 -7.63 14.31 -7.47
N SER A 69 -7.53 15.64 -7.43
CA SER A 69 -8.47 16.54 -8.10
C SER A 69 -8.40 16.44 -9.62
N LYS A 70 -7.20 16.50 -10.21
CA LYS A 70 -6.98 16.41 -11.65
C LYS A 70 -7.49 15.09 -12.24
N ALA A 71 -7.23 13.98 -11.58
CA ALA A 71 -7.65 12.66 -12.02
C ALA A 71 -9.12 12.35 -11.70
N GLY A 72 -9.79 13.18 -10.91
CA GLY A 72 -11.18 12.95 -10.49
C GLY A 72 -11.32 11.73 -9.60
N ILE A 73 -10.32 11.44 -8.75
CA ILE A 73 -10.34 10.38 -7.75
C ILE A 73 -11.49 10.62 -6.78
N GLN A 74 -12.32 9.62 -6.55
CA GLN A 74 -13.51 9.71 -5.69
C GLN A 74 -13.38 8.86 -4.43
N ALA A 75 -12.35 8.05 -4.32
CA ALA A 75 -12.04 7.29 -3.11
C ALA A 75 -11.83 8.24 -1.93
N ARG A 76 -12.36 7.84 -0.78
CA ARG A 76 -12.18 8.57 0.50
C ARG A 76 -11.19 7.88 1.43
N SER A 77 -10.86 6.64 1.14
CA SER A 77 -9.92 5.82 1.90
C SER A 77 -8.77 5.40 1.00
N ALA A 78 -7.57 5.35 1.57
CA ALA A 78 -6.38 4.99 0.83
C ALA A 78 -5.44 4.09 1.63
N ALA A 79 -4.64 3.30 0.90
CA ALA A 79 -3.38 2.77 1.35
C ALA A 79 -2.24 3.59 0.74
N MET A 80 -1.15 3.76 1.50
CA MET A 80 0.06 4.44 1.03
C MET A 80 1.28 3.55 1.28
N SER A 81 2.25 3.57 0.36
CA SER A 81 3.50 2.87 0.56
C SER A 81 4.48 3.63 1.43
N MET A 82 5.16 2.90 2.30
CA MET A 82 6.36 3.35 2.99
C MET A 82 7.59 2.80 2.24
N PRO A 83 8.61 3.62 1.96
CA PRO A 83 9.85 3.17 1.33
C PRO A 83 10.55 2.08 2.16
N ASP A 84 11.13 1.08 1.49
CA ASP A 84 11.81 -0.05 2.14
C ASP A 84 12.99 0.40 3.00
N THR A 85 13.60 1.55 2.67
CA THR A 85 14.69 2.15 3.48
C THR A 85 14.25 2.65 4.85
N LEU A 86 12.95 2.81 5.08
CA LEU A 86 12.36 3.26 6.36
C LEU A 86 11.79 2.09 7.16
N VAL A 87 11.79 0.87 6.63
CA VAL A 87 11.17 -0.31 7.22
C VAL A 87 12.20 -1.42 7.37
N MET A 88 12.18 -2.08 8.50
CA MET A 88 12.87 -3.35 8.69
C MET A 88 11.84 -4.48 8.58
N CYS A 89 12.09 -5.41 7.67
CA CYS A 89 11.31 -6.64 7.52
C CYS A 89 12.19 -7.84 7.86
N LYS A 90 11.71 -8.72 8.73
CA LYS A 90 12.45 -9.92 9.16
C LYS A 90 11.51 -11.09 9.39
N THR A 91 11.80 -12.23 8.79
CA THR A 91 11.15 -13.47 9.19
C THR A 91 11.85 -14.03 10.42
N ILE A 92 11.08 -14.22 11.49
CA ILE A 92 11.50 -14.85 12.73
C ILE A 92 10.77 -16.18 12.91
N GLN A 93 11.28 -17.03 13.78
CA GLN A 93 10.66 -18.32 14.13
C GLN A 93 10.26 -18.32 15.59
N VAL A 94 8.98 -18.51 15.85
CA VAL A 94 8.39 -18.58 17.19
C VAL A 94 7.88 -20.00 17.47
N GLU A 95 7.61 -20.34 18.73
CA GLU A 95 6.98 -21.61 19.09
C GLU A 95 5.58 -21.70 18.49
N THR A 96 5.22 -22.91 18.01
CA THR A 96 3.87 -23.17 17.49
C THR A 96 2.87 -23.25 18.64
N GLY A 97 1.68 -22.67 18.44
CA GLY A 97 0.58 -22.77 19.40
C GLY A 97 0.56 -21.65 20.46
N LEU A 98 1.39 -20.62 20.34
CA LEU A 98 1.26 -19.42 21.16
C LEU A 98 -0.12 -18.77 20.92
N ASN A 99 -0.75 -18.29 21.99
CA ASN A 99 -1.91 -17.40 21.85
C ASN A 99 -1.47 -16.02 21.35
N GLU A 100 -2.42 -15.18 20.96
CA GLU A 100 -2.14 -13.86 20.35
C GLU A 100 -1.30 -12.96 21.26
N GLN A 101 -1.57 -12.95 22.56
CA GLN A 101 -0.84 -12.10 23.52
C GLN A 101 0.61 -12.57 23.72
N ASP A 102 0.82 -13.89 23.85
CA ASP A 102 2.16 -14.45 24.00
C ASP A 102 2.96 -14.29 22.71
N LEU A 103 2.31 -14.42 21.56
CA LEU A 103 2.92 -14.18 20.26
C LEU A 103 3.37 -12.72 20.12
N GLU A 104 2.50 -11.75 20.43
CA GLU A 104 2.83 -10.33 20.39
C GLU A 104 4.00 -9.98 21.31
N LEU A 105 4.00 -10.51 22.54
CA LEU A 105 5.11 -10.33 23.48
C LEU A 105 6.41 -10.89 22.92
N HIS A 106 6.37 -12.10 22.37
CA HIS A 106 7.56 -12.76 21.81
C HIS A 106 8.12 -12.01 20.61
N VAL A 107 7.24 -11.59 19.70
CA VAL A 107 7.60 -10.78 18.52
C VAL A 107 8.22 -9.45 18.94
N ARG A 108 7.69 -8.80 19.99
CA ARG A 108 8.22 -7.54 20.53
C ARG A 108 9.63 -7.71 21.12
N LEU A 109 9.84 -8.78 21.89
CA LEU A 109 11.16 -9.10 22.46
C LEU A 109 12.19 -9.41 21.37
N GLU A 110 11.80 -10.15 20.34
CA GLU A 110 12.67 -10.42 19.20
C GLU A 110 13.01 -9.15 18.43
N ALA A 111 12.06 -8.23 18.25
CA ALA A 111 12.26 -6.98 17.55
C ALA A 111 13.37 -6.12 18.17
N GLU A 112 13.55 -6.15 19.50
CA GLU A 112 14.63 -5.42 20.21
C GLU A 112 16.02 -5.76 19.70
N HIS A 113 16.22 -6.99 19.19
CA HIS A 113 17.51 -7.43 18.67
C HIS A 113 17.85 -6.87 17.30
N TYR A 114 16.85 -6.35 16.56
CA TYR A 114 17.03 -5.95 15.16
C TYR A 114 16.95 -4.46 14.92
N VAL A 115 16.34 -3.69 15.84
CA VAL A 115 16.22 -2.24 15.66
C VAL A 115 17.25 -1.46 16.48
N PRO A 116 17.91 -0.44 15.91
CA PRO A 116 18.94 0.34 16.60
C PRO A 116 18.36 1.52 17.42
N TYR A 117 17.09 1.46 17.83
CA TYR A 117 16.38 2.49 18.57
C TYR A 117 15.38 1.85 19.56
N ASN A 118 14.87 2.64 20.52
CA ASN A 118 13.92 2.17 21.50
C ASN A 118 12.61 1.73 20.81
N LEU A 119 12.06 0.59 21.22
CA LEU A 119 10.76 0.11 20.72
C LEU A 119 9.58 1.02 21.10
N ASP A 120 9.73 1.91 22.09
CA ASP A 120 8.73 2.92 22.40
C ASP A 120 8.61 4.01 21.31
N ASP A 121 9.67 4.15 20.47
CA ASP A 121 9.70 5.01 19.29
C ASP A 121 9.41 4.25 17.99
N ALA A 122 9.01 2.98 18.08
CA ALA A 122 8.74 2.09 16.97
C ALA A 122 7.25 1.83 16.77
N ALA A 123 6.85 1.73 15.50
CA ALA A 123 5.64 1.05 15.09
C ALA A 123 6.01 -0.36 14.64
N LEU A 124 5.33 -1.36 15.18
CA LEU A 124 5.56 -2.77 14.92
C LEU A 124 4.27 -3.43 14.49
N ASP A 125 4.37 -4.26 13.45
CA ASP A 125 3.29 -5.13 12.98
C ASP A 125 3.89 -6.50 12.62
N PHE A 126 3.07 -7.54 12.60
CA PHE A 126 3.53 -8.88 12.23
C PHE A 126 2.45 -9.71 11.54
N GLU A 127 2.90 -10.64 10.72
CA GLU A 127 2.03 -11.58 10.01
C GLU A 127 2.51 -13.03 10.24
N VAL A 128 1.60 -13.92 10.62
CA VAL A 128 1.88 -15.34 10.74
C VAL A 128 1.90 -15.98 9.35
N LEU A 129 3.09 -16.39 8.90
CA LEU A 129 3.28 -17.00 7.59
C LEU A 129 2.95 -18.49 7.55
N GLY A 130 2.91 -19.15 8.71
CA GLY A 130 2.61 -20.58 8.84
C GLY A 130 3.78 -21.42 9.34
N PRO A 131 3.63 -22.76 9.37
CA PRO A 131 4.61 -23.68 9.93
C PRO A 131 5.98 -23.55 9.27
N CYS A 132 7.04 -23.71 10.06
CA CYS A 132 8.39 -23.84 9.52
C CYS A 132 8.55 -25.18 8.79
N ALA A 133 9.16 -25.17 7.60
CA ALA A 133 9.33 -26.38 6.80
C ALA A 133 10.29 -27.40 7.46
N ASP A 134 11.27 -26.89 8.20
CA ASP A 134 12.34 -27.70 8.81
C ASP A 134 12.06 -28.08 10.26
N ASP A 135 11.07 -27.45 10.92
CA ASP A 135 10.73 -27.70 12.32
C ASP A 135 9.21 -27.53 12.56
N PRO A 136 8.47 -28.65 12.80
CA PRO A 136 7.03 -28.62 13.03
C PRO A 136 6.61 -27.93 14.34
N TYR A 137 7.56 -27.71 15.27
CA TYR A 137 7.33 -26.97 16.51
C TYR A 137 7.56 -25.47 16.39
N ARG A 138 7.91 -25.00 15.20
CA ARG A 138 8.13 -23.59 14.90
C ARG A 138 7.17 -23.07 13.85
N THR A 139 6.80 -21.80 14.00
CA THR A 139 5.97 -21.02 13.09
C THR A 139 6.77 -19.82 12.59
N ASN A 140 6.77 -19.60 11.29
CA ASN A 140 7.37 -18.43 10.69
C ASN A 140 6.45 -17.23 10.87
N VAL A 141 7.00 -16.11 11.31
CA VAL A 141 6.31 -14.84 11.49
C VAL A 141 7.11 -13.75 10.78
N LEU A 142 6.46 -13.02 9.90
CA LEU A 142 7.03 -11.81 9.30
C LEU A 142 6.89 -10.67 10.30
N LEU A 143 7.99 -10.13 10.74
CA LEU A 143 8.08 -8.94 11.57
C LEU A 143 8.35 -7.73 10.69
N VAL A 144 7.58 -6.66 10.87
CA VAL A 144 7.72 -5.38 10.18
C VAL A 144 7.84 -4.28 11.21
N VAL A 145 8.91 -3.51 11.17
CA VAL A 145 9.17 -2.42 12.13
C VAL A 145 9.62 -1.16 11.40
N CYS A 146 9.07 -0.03 11.80
CA CYS A 146 9.52 1.26 11.36
C CYS A 146 9.56 2.25 12.54
N ARG A 147 10.14 3.44 12.34
CA ARG A 147 10.00 4.51 13.33
C ARG A 147 8.57 5.02 13.37
N GLN A 148 8.06 5.25 14.59
CA GLN A 148 6.72 5.82 14.80
C GLN A 148 6.55 7.13 14.04
N GLN A 149 7.55 8.01 14.05
CA GLN A 149 7.55 9.26 13.28
C GLN A 149 7.34 9.05 11.77
N ALA A 150 7.93 7.99 11.20
CA ALA A 150 7.77 7.68 9.78
C ALA A 150 6.33 7.28 9.47
N LEU A 151 5.73 6.43 10.31
CA LEU A 151 4.32 6.04 10.18
C LEU A 151 3.40 7.26 10.26
N GLU A 152 3.57 8.10 11.27
CA GLU A 152 2.77 9.32 11.49
C GLU A 152 2.89 10.32 10.34
N TRP A 153 4.09 10.47 9.76
CA TRP A 153 4.30 11.32 8.60
C TRP A 153 3.45 10.85 7.41
N HIS A 154 3.50 9.55 7.07
CA HIS A 154 2.72 8.99 5.95
C HIS A 154 1.21 9.11 6.19
N GLN A 155 0.75 8.85 7.40
CA GLN A 155 -0.65 9.04 7.79
C GLN A 155 -1.07 10.52 7.66
N SER A 156 -0.21 11.43 8.11
CA SER A 156 -0.43 12.88 8.05
C SER A 156 -0.58 13.39 6.61
N VAL A 157 0.25 12.88 5.68
CA VAL A 157 0.15 13.21 4.25
C VAL A 157 -1.23 12.85 3.70
N LEU A 158 -1.72 11.63 3.95
CA LEU A 158 -3.04 11.19 3.49
C LEU A 158 -4.15 12.06 4.08
N VAL A 159 -4.12 12.28 5.39
CA VAL A 159 -5.16 13.06 6.10
C VAL A 159 -5.20 14.50 5.59
N GLN A 160 -4.05 15.15 5.42
CA GLN A 160 -3.96 16.51 4.90
C GLN A 160 -4.38 16.63 3.44
N ALA A 161 -4.24 15.56 2.64
CA ALA A 161 -4.77 15.49 1.28
C ALA A 161 -6.28 15.17 1.21
N GLY A 162 -6.95 15.00 2.35
CA GLY A 162 -8.38 14.73 2.45
C GLY A 162 -8.75 13.26 2.33
N LEU A 163 -7.79 12.34 2.48
CA LEU A 163 -7.99 10.89 2.46
C LEU A 163 -7.94 10.30 3.88
N GLN A 164 -8.71 9.25 4.10
CA GLN A 164 -8.64 8.45 5.30
C GLN A 164 -7.50 7.43 5.15
N ALA A 165 -6.47 7.55 5.97
CA ALA A 165 -5.37 6.59 6.02
C ALA A 165 -5.88 5.27 6.61
N LYS A 166 -5.94 4.21 5.82
CA LYS A 166 -6.38 2.89 6.26
C LYS A 166 -5.20 1.94 6.47
N VAL A 167 -4.23 1.99 5.58
CA VAL A 167 -3.06 1.12 5.59
C VAL A 167 -1.85 1.94 5.18
N ILE A 168 -0.74 1.77 5.90
CA ILE A 168 0.59 2.10 5.43
C ILE A 168 1.31 0.77 5.20
N ASP A 169 1.65 0.48 3.97
CA ASP A 169 2.18 -0.81 3.54
C ASP A 169 3.65 -0.68 3.10
N VAL A 170 4.38 -1.77 3.10
CA VAL A 170 5.75 -1.82 2.58
C VAL A 170 5.71 -1.73 1.05
N ARG A 171 6.52 -0.85 0.46
CA ARG A 171 6.51 -0.59 -0.98
C ARG A 171 6.71 -1.87 -1.80
N ASP A 172 7.72 -2.68 -1.48
CA ASP A 172 8.04 -3.89 -2.25
C ASP A 172 6.93 -4.95 -2.11
N HIS A 173 6.26 -5.06 -0.96
CA HIS A 173 5.10 -5.95 -0.79
C HIS A 173 3.92 -5.48 -1.65
N ALA A 174 3.64 -4.18 -1.67
CA ALA A 174 2.60 -3.61 -2.50
C ALA A 174 2.89 -3.80 -4.00
N HIS A 175 4.14 -3.59 -4.43
CA HIS A 175 4.58 -3.82 -5.80
C HIS A 175 4.39 -5.28 -6.22
N ALA A 176 4.87 -6.21 -5.39
CA ALA A 176 4.73 -7.65 -5.65
C ALA A 176 3.25 -8.08 -5.75
N ARG A 177 2.38 -7.55 -4.86
CA ARG A 177 0.93 -7.80 -4.90
C ARG A 177 0.30 -7.30 -6.19
N GLY A 178 0.63 -6.07 -6.60
CA GLY A 178 0.14 -5.48 -7.84
C GLY A 178 0.52 -6.31 -9.05
N LEU A 179 1.79 -6.69 -9.14
CA LEU A 179 2.31 -7.52 -10.22
C LEU A 179 1.70 -8.94 -10.22
N HIS A 180 1.56 -9.56 -9.05
CA HIS A 180 0.93 -10.88 -8.92
C HIS A 180 -0.52 -10.84 -9.40
N TRP A 181 -1.29 -9.85 -8.97
CA TRP A 181 -2.68 -9.68 -9.39
C TRP A 181 -2.79 -9.48 -10.89
N LEU A 182 -2.02 -8.55 -11.47
CA LEU A 182 -2.05 -8.25 -12.90
C LEU A 182 -1.70 -9.48 -13.75
N ARG A 183 -0.73 -10.28 -13.34
CA ARG A 183 -0.37 -11.56 -14.02
C ARG A 183 -1.51 -12.57 -14.01
N GLY A 184 -2.39 -12.54 -13.02
CA GLY A 184 -3.59 -13.37 -12.94
C GLY A 184 -4.76 -12.89 -13.80
N VAL A 185 -4.69 -11.66 -14.35
CA VAL A 185 -5.77 -11.11 -15.19
C VAL A 185 -5.68 -11.72 -16.61
N PRO A 186 -6.79 -12.25 -17.16
CA PRO A 186 -6.80 -12.71 -18.55
C PRO A 186 -6.41 -11.59 -19.51
N GLY A 187 -5.47 -11.87 -20.40
CA GLY A 187 -4.96 -10.86 -21.35
C GLY A 187 -3.75 -10.07 -20.85
N TYR A 188 -3.17 -10.42 -19.69
CA TYR A 188 -1.92 -9.84 -19.23
C TYR A 188 -0.81 -9.91 -20.30
N GLN A 189 -0.08 -8.81 -20.44
CA GLN A 189 1.11 -8.70 -21.30
C GLN A 189 2.23 -8.04 -20.49
N SER A 190 3.46 -8.53 -20.63
CA SER A 190 4.59 -8.05 -19.84
C SER A 190 4.98 -6.60 -20.16
N ASP A 191 4.77 -6.17 -21.39
CA ASP A 191 4.99 -4.81 -21.89
C ASP A 191 3.78 -3.88 -21.64
N ASN A 192 2.60 -4.47 -21.42
CA ASN A 192 1.39 -3.75 -21.02
C ASN A 192 0.68 -4.48 -19.87
N PRO A 193 1.11 -4.31 -18.62
CA PRO A 193 0.54 -5.01 -17.48
C PRO A 193 -0.97 -4.82 -17.29
N PHE A 194 -1.52 -3.71 -17.74
CA PHE A 194 -2.95 -3.39 -17.62
C PHE A 194 -3.80 -3.84 -18.83
N ALA A 195 -3.23 -4.53 -19.84
CA ALA A 195 -3.94 -4.87 -21.07
C ALA A 195 -5.26 -5.62 -20.84
N GLY A 196 -5.31 -6.53 -19.87
CA GLY A 196 -6.52 -7.29 -19.52
C GLY A 196 -7.40 -6.65 -18.45
N VAL A 197 -6.99 -5.52 -17.87
CA VAL A 197 -7.73 -4.87 -16.80
C VAL A 197 -8.91 -4.08 -17.38
N LYS A 198 -10.09 -4.25 -16.79
CA LYS A 198 -11.22 -3.40 -17.12
C LYS A 198 -10.94 -1.97 -16.68
N ILE A 199 -11.02 -1.04 -17.61
CA ILE A 199 -10.76 0.38 -17.38
C ILE A 199 -12.03 1.21 -17.57
N HIS A 200 -12.15 2.27 -16.79
CA HIS A 200 -13.26 3.22 -16.92
C HIS A 200 -13.21 3.92 -18.28
N PRO A 201 -14.35 4.13 -19.00
CA PRO A 201 -14.37 4.72 -20.34
C PRO A 201 -13.74 6.11 -20.48
N ARG A 202 -13.51 6.83 -19.38
CA ARG A 202 -12.83 8.13 -19.39
C ARG A 202 -11.31 8.03 -19.55
N LEU A 203 -10.74 6.86 -19.33
CA LEU A 203 -9.30 6.64 -19.40
C LEU A 203 -8.88 6.30 -20.82
N ALA A 204 -7.78 6.92 -21.27
CA ALA A 204 -7.19 6.60 -22.57
C ALA A 204 -6.26 5.39 -22.42
N PRO A 205 -6.53 4.27 -23.13
CA PRO A 205 -5.70 3.06 -23.02
C PRO A 205 -4.23 3.30 -23.39
N GLU A 206 -3.98 4.16 -24.38
CA GLU A 206 -2.64 4.46 -24.88
C GLU A 206 -1.80 5.21 -23.82
N ALA A 207 -2.41 6.16 -23.10
CA ALA A 207 -1.75 6.87 -22.01
C ALA A 207 -1.45 5.93 -20.85
N LEU A 208 -2.42 5.08 -20.47
CA LEU A 208 -2.22 4.07 -19.43
C LEU A 208 -1.08 3.10 -19.79
N PHE A 209 -0.95 2.71 -21.06
CA PHE A 209 0.14 1.85 -21.51
C PHE A 209 1.51 2.49 -21.26
N CYS A 210 1.69 3.77 -21.58
CA CYS A 210 2.94 4.49 -21.34
C CYS A 210 3.28 4.60 -19.84
N ASP A 211 2.27 4.71 -18.99
CA ASP A 211 2.39 4.95 -17.55
C ASP A 211 2.41 3.66 -16.72
N ALA A 212 2.08 2.53 -17.31
CA ALA A 212 1.77 1.27 -16.64
C ALA A 212 2.83 0.82 -15.61
N ALA A 213 4.10 0.89 -15.97
CA ALA A 213 5.19 0.44 -15.08
C ALA A 213 5.28 1.28 -13.79
N GLN A 214 4.96 2.56 -13.85
CA GLN A 214 5.00 3.46 -12.70
C GLN A 214 3.81 3.24 -11.75
N LEU A 215 2.73 2.64 -12.24
CA LEU A 215 1.48 2.47 -11.49
C LEU A 215 1.40 1.14 -10.71
N LEU A 216 2.38 0.24 -10.85
CA LEU A 216 2.34 -1.11 -10.27
C LEU A 216 2.19 -1.10 -8.75
N THR A 217 3.01 -0.31 -8.06
CA THR A 217 2.94 -0.18 -6.59
C THR A 217 1.61 0.41 -6.15
N ALA A 218 1.18 1.51 -6.78
CA ALA A 218 -0.09 2.15 -6.47
C ALA A 218 -1.29 1.21 -6.73
N CYS A 219 -1.21 0.37 -7.77
CA CYS A 219 -2.18 -0.68 -8.03
C CYS A 219 -2.24 -1.71 -6.89
N GLY A 220 -1.08 -2.22 -6.46
CA GLY A 220 -1.00 -3.17 -5.35
C GLY A 220 -1.50 -2.60 -4.02
N LEU A 221 -1.30 -1.31 -3.78
CA LEU A 221 -1.86 -0.60 -2.63
C LEU A 221 -3.39 -0.49 -2.71
N ALA A 222 -3.92 -0.18 -3.90
CA ALA A 222 -5.37 -0.09 -4.08
C ALA A 222 -6.08 -1.44 -3.87
N LEU A 223 -5.39 -2.56 -4.13
CA LEU A 223 -5.88 -3.91 -3.88
C LEU A 223 -5.93 -4.27 -2.39
N ARG A 224 -5.10 -3.67 -1.54
CA ARG A 224 -4.93 -4.01 -0.11
C ARG A 224 -6.22 -4.00 0.71
N ARG A 225 -7.24 -3.28 0.28
CA ARG A 225 -8.54 -3.29 0.95
C ARG A 225 -9.36 -4.54 0.68
N PHE A 226 -9.06 -5.24 -0.38
CA PHE A 226 -9.88 -6.35 -0.88
C PHE A 226 -9.26 -7.71 -0.56
N ASP A 227 -8.10 -7.69 0.16
CA ASP A 227 -7.44 -8.88 0.70
C ASP A 227 -8.16 -9.40 1.95
#